data_1219e1e5be7aa06f9de3afad8440e1a5
#
_entry.id   1219e1e5be7aa06f9de3afad8440e1a5
#
_cell.length_a   1.000
_cell.length_b   1.000
_cell.length_c   1.000
_cell.angle_alpha   90.00
_cell.angle_beta   90.00
_cell.angle_gamma   90.00
#
_symmetry.space_group_name_H-M   'P 1'
#
loop_
_entity.id
_entity.type
_entity.pdbx_description
1 polymer ?
#
loop_
_entity_poly.entity_id
_entity_poly.type
_entity_poly.pdbx_seq_one_letter_code
_entity_poly.pdbx_strand_id
1 'polypeptide(L)'
;MSTFDPPARPTAPSSAFLERMDEAVQDRLAEAEPDFNLGTRSPEHLQSWEDAEARVEKVRADLDHIVRDLHAHPEEAFEEHHAQAVIAGVLERHGFQVERGAHGVSTSVRAEWSSADYDSTVHPTVAVLAEYDALPGI
;
A
#
# COMPACT_ATOMS: atom_id res chain seq x y z
N MET A 1 29.65 2.38 40.98
CA MET A 1 29.12 1.97 39.69
C MET A 1 27.69 1.46 39.94
N SER A 2 26.70 2.28 39.61
CA SER A 2 25.28 1.88 39.78
C SER A 2 24.92 1.03 38.58
N THR A 3 24.58 -0.24 38.79
CA THR A 3 24.07 -1.12 37.75
C THR A 3 22.64 -0.69 37.43
N PHE A 4 22.44 -0.14 36.22
CA PHE A 4 21.11 0.13 35.68
C PHE A 4 20.45 -1.23 35.38
N ASP A 5 19.47 -1.60 36.21
CA ASP A 5 18.63 -2.77 35.94
C ASP A 5 17.44 -2.32 35.09
N PRO A 6 17.32 -2.75 33.84
CA PRO A 6 16.22 -2.31 32.97
C PRO A 6 14.89 -2.86 33.56
N PRO A 7 13.80 -2.09 33.47
CA PRO A 7 12.50 -2.55 33.96
C PRO A 7 12.09 -3.83 33.22
N ALA A 8 11.55 -4.78 33.98
CA ALA A 8 11.07 -6.05 33.43
C ALA A 8 10.03 -5.79 32.35
N ARG A 9 10.19 -6.43 31.17
CA ARG A 9 9.21 -6.34 30.12
C ARG A 9 7.87 -6.89 30.57
N PRO A 10 6.75 -6.20 30.31
CA PRO A 10 5.43 -6.75 30.60
C PRO A 10 5.26 -8.12 29.93
N THR A 11 4.81 -9.10 30.67
CA THR A 11 4.60 -10.48 30.17
C THR A 11 3.33 -10.65 29.35
N ALA A 12 2.47 -9.62 29.30
CA ALA A 12 1.28 -9.56 28.46
C ALA A 12 1.02 -8.11 28.03
N PRO A 13 0.46 -7.87 26.83
CA PRO A 13 0.02 -6.54 26.43
C PRO A 13 -1.06 -6.03 27.38
N SER A 14 -0.98 -4.73 27.72
CA SER A 14 -1.98 -4.07 28.55
C SER A 14 -3.32 -4.01 27.83
N SER A 15 -4.39 -4.57 28.39
CA SER A 15 -5.75 -4.47 27.86
C SER A 15 -6.26 -3.02 27.82
N ALA A 16 -5.73 -2.15 28.69
CA ALA A 16 -6.14 -0.75 28.79
C ALA A 16 -5.92 0.08 27.50
N PHE A 17 -5.00 -0.32 26.62
CA PHE A 17 -4.84 0.30 25.31
C PHE A 17 -5.96 -0.14 24.37
N LEU A 18 -6.24 -1.44 24.32
CA LEU A 18 -7.29 -2.01 23.48
C LEU A 18 -8.68 -1.53 23.90
N GLU A 19 -8.93 -1.45 25.23
CA GLU A 19 -10.17 -0.90 25.77
C GLU A 19 -10.41 0.55 25.36
N ARG A 20 -9.37 1.41 25.46
CA ARG A 20 -9.45 2.82 25.01
C ARG A 20 -9.61 2.95 23.50
N MET A 21 -9.00 2.06 22.70
CA MET A 21 -9.23 2.05 21.26
C MET A 21 -10.66 1.64 20.92
N ASP A 22 -11.20 0.65 21.61
CA ASP A 22 -12.56 0.18 21.41
C ASP A 22 -13.57 1.28 21.77
N GLU A 23 -13.41 1.93 22.92
CA GLU A 23 -14.22 3.10 23.30
C GLU A 23 -14.15 4.22 22.25
N ALA A 24 -12.95 4.59 21.77
CA ALA A 24 -12.78 5.63 20.76
C ALA A 24 -13.38 5.25 19.40
N VAL A 25 -13.40 3.98 19.05
CA VAL A 25 -14.07 3.47 17.84
C VAL A 25 -15.58 3.53 18.01
N GLN A 26 -16.12 3.09 19.18
CA GLN A 26 -17.55 3.15 19.45
C GLN A 26 -18.08 4.59 19.49
N ASP A 27 -17.33 5.52 20.09
CA ASP A 27 -17.69 6.94 20.09
C ASP A 27 -17.77 7.51 18.67
N ARG A 28 -16.77 7.21 17.82
CA ARG A 28 -16.78 7.62 16.42
C ARG A 28 -17.90 7.00 15.61
N LEU A 29 -18.21 5.73 15.86
CA LEU A 29 -19.34 5.06 15.21
C LEU A 29 -20.70 5.64 15.63
N ALA A 30 -20.81 6.08 16.90
CA ALA A 30 -22.02 6.72 17.41
C ALA A 30 -22.21 8.16 16.87
N GLU A 31 -21.11 8.87 16.60
CA GLU A 31 -21.11 10.21 16.00
C GLU A 31 -21.23 10.19 14.47
N ALA A 32 -20.78 9.11 13.84
CA ALA A 32 -20.88 8.96 12.41
C ALA A 32 -22.32 8.65 12.02
N GLU A 33 -23.03 9.60 11.47
CA GLU A 33 -24.15 9.26 10.61
C GLU A 33 -23.60 8.39 9.48
N PRO A 34 -24.08 7.16 9.29
CA PRO A 34 -23.61 6.32 8.20
C PRO A 34 -24.16 6.87 6.89
N ASP A 35 -23.63 7.98 6.43
CA ASP A 35 -23.82 8.44 5.06
C ASP A 35 -22.95 7.59 4.11
N PHE A 36 -23.13 6.28 4.19
CA PHE A 36 -22.86 5.42 3.07
C PHE A 36 -23.97 5.59 2.03
N ASN A 37 -24.22 6.81 1.65
CA ASN A 37 -24.91 7.06 0.42
C ASN A 37 -23.95 6.61 -0.71
N LEU A 38 -23.86 5.30 -0.87
CA LEU A 38 -23.47 4.66 -2.13
C LEU A 38 -24.60 5.06 -3.11
N GLY A 39 -24.63 6.35 -3.45
CA GLY A 39 -25.60 6.93 -4.33
C GLY A 39 -25.81 6.01 -5.51
N THR A 40 -27.03 5.93 -5.99
CA THR A 40 -27.36 5.17 -7.19
C THR A 40 -26.26 5.43 -8.20
N ARG A 41 -25.40 4.42 -8.45
CA ARG A 41 -24.25 4.57 -9.35
C ARG A 41 -24.78 5.06 -10.67
N SER A 42 -24.32 6.22 -11.12
CA SER A 42 -24.71 6.70 -12.44
C SER A 42 -24.28 5.69 -13.52
N PRO A 43 -24.95 5.59 -14.65
CA PRO A 43 -24.52 4.73 -15.75
C PRO A 43 -23.04 4.94 -16.12
N GLU A 44 -22.55 6.16 -16.02
CA GLU A 44 -21.14 6.52 -16.28
C GLU A 44 -20.19 5.88 -15.25
N HIS A 45 -20.57 5.84 -13.98
CA HIS A 45 -19.79 5.16 -12.94
C HIS A 45 -19.78 3.63 -13.14
N LEU A 46 -20.89 3.04 -13.59
CA LEU A 46 -20.93 1.61 -13.90
C LEU A 46 -19.98 1.27 -15.04
N GLN A 47 -20.00 2.05 -16.13
CA GLN A 47 -19.09 1.86 -17.24
C GLN A 47 -17.62 1.99 -16.82
N SER A 48 -17.30 2.99 -15.98
CA SER A 48 -15.94 3.16 -15.45
C SER A 48 -15.47 1.96 -14.61
N TRP A 49 -16.38 1.30 -13.87
CA TRP A 49 -16.07 0.09 -13.12
C TRP A 49 -15.79 -1.10 -14.03
N GLU A 50 -16.64 -1.32 -15.04
CA GLU A 50 -16.45 -2.38 -16.04
C GLU A 50 -15.11 -2.20 -16.79
N ASP A 51 -14.78 -0.96 -17.17
CA ASP A 51 -13.52 -0.64 -17.82
C ASP A 51 -12.32 -0.89 -16.89
N ALA A 52 -12.44 -0.56 -15.60
CA ALA A 52 -11.40 -0.83 -14.61
C ALA A 52 -11.20 -2.34 -14.40
N GLU A 53 -12.28 -3.11 -14.26
CA GLU A 53 -12.23 -4.57 -14.13
C GLU A 53 -11.57 -5.22 -15.36
N ALA A 54 -11.96 -4.80 -16.56
CA ALA A 54 -11.35 -5.28 -17.79
C ALA A 54 -9.85 -4.93 -17.91
N ARG A 55 -9.42 -3.81 -17.32
CA ARG A 55 -7.99 -3.44 -17.27
C ARG A 55 -7.23 -4.30 -16.27
N VAL A 56 -7.79 -4.55 -15.09
CA VAL A 56 -7.19 -5.45 -14.09
C VAL A 56 -7.01 -6.84 -14.69
N GLU A 57 -8.00 -7.34 -15.43
CA GLU A 57 -7.90 -8.65 -16.07
C GLU A 57 -6.76 -8.71 -17.10
N LYS A 58 -6.52 -7.63 -17.86
CA LYS A 58 -5.40 -7.56 -18.81
C LYS A 58 -4.01 -7.65 -18.15
N VAL A 59 -3.88 -7.19 -16.91
CA VAL A 59 -2.61 -7.21 -16.16
C VAL A 59 -2.53 -8.36 -15.16
N ARG A 60 -3.55 -9.22 -15.10
CA ARG A 60 -3.62 -10.36 -14.16
C ARG A 60 -2.37 -11.24 -14.18
N ALA A 61 -1.86 -11.55 -15.37
CA ALA A 61 -0.66 -12.38 -15.50
C ALA A 61 0.58 -11.74 -14.88
N ASP A 62 0.74 -10.43 -14.99
CA ASP A 62 1.83 -9.69 -14.35
C ASP A 62 1.64 -9.65 -12.84
N LEU A 63 0.41 -9.46 -12.35
CA LEU A 63 0.11 -9.49 -10.91
C LEU A 63 0.39 -10.87 -10.31
N ASP A 64 -0.08 -11.94 -10.96
CA ASP A 64 0.18 -13.32 -10.56
C ASP A 64 1.69 -13.66 -10.57
N HIS A 65 2.44 -13.12 -11.52
CA HIS A 65 3.89 -13.27 -11.58
C HIS A 65 4.54 -12.59 -10.38
N ILE A 66 4.24 -11.32 -10.12
CA ILE A 66 4.79 -10.58 -8.96
C ILE A 66 4.54 -11.37 -7.68
N VAL A 67 3.29 -11.75 -7.40
CA VAL A 67 2.93 -12.45 -6.16
C VAL A 67 3.72 -13.74 -5.98
N ARG A 68 3.82 -14.57 -7.02
CA ARG A 68 4.56 -15.85 -6.95
C ARG A 68 6.05 -15.66 -6.84
N ASP A 69 6.60 -14.69 -7.56
CA ASP A 69 8.02 -14.42 -7.59
C ASP A 69 8.52 -13.87 -6.26
N LEU A 70 7.83 -12.86 -5.71
CA LEU A 70 8.18 -12.29 -4.41
C LEU A 70 8.00 -13.31 -3.28
N HIS A 71 6.94 -14.12 -3.33
CA HIS A 71 6.76 -15.19 -2.35
C HIS A 71 7.87 -16.26 -2.40
N ALA A 72 8.42 -16.52 -3.58
CA ALA A 72 9.53 -17.46 -3.74
C ALA A 72 10.91 -16.88 -3.35
N HIS A 73 11.02 -15.55 -3.28
CA HIS A 73 12.24 -14.82 -2.97
C HIS A 73 11.99 -13.76 -1.90
N PRO A 74 11.66 -14.17 -0.64
CA PRO A 74 11.38 -13.22 0.42
C PRO A 74 12.64 -12.44 0.78
N GLU A 75 12.53 -11.12 0.87
CA GLU A 75 13.60 -10.20 1.28
C GLU A 75 13.10 -9.32 2.42
N GLU A 76 13.91 -9.19 3.48
CA GLU A 76 13.56 -8.34 4.62
C GLU A 76 13.77 -6.85 4.32
N ALA A 77 13.20 -6.00 5.18
CA ALA A 77 13.23 -4.55 5.03
C ALA A 77 14.65 -3.99 4.77
N PHE A 78 14.77 -3.11 3.77
CA PHE A 78 15.98 -2.49 3.23
C PHE A 78 16.94 -3.41 2.45
N GLU A 79 16.57 -4.68 2.23
CA GLU A 79 17.31 -5.63 1.42
C GLU A 79 16.50 -6.13 0.21
N GLU A 80 15.38 -5.48 -0.11
CA GLU A 80 14.38 -5.88 -1.13
C GLU A 80 14.87 -5.59 -2.56
N HIS A 81 16.07 -6.00 -2.90
CA HIS A 81 16.70 -5.69 -4.21
C HIS A 81 16.06 -6.45 -5.36
N HIS A 82 15.70 -7.72 -5.14
CA HIS A 82 15.02 -8.54 -6.13
C HIS A 82 13.58 -8.05 -6.33
N ALA A 83 12.83 -7.84 -5.25
CA ALA A 83 11.47 -7.32 -5.28
C ALA A 83 11.40 -5.96 -5.99
N GLN A 84 12.35 -5.05 -5.67
CA GLN A 84 12.50 -3.77 -6.37
C GLN A 84 12.65 -3.96 -7.89
N ALA A 85 13.54 -4.87 -8.31
CA ALA A 85 13.81 -5.09 -9.72
C ALA A 85 12.59 -5.64 -10.47
N VAL A 86 11.86 -6.59 -9.86
CA VAL A 86 10.65 -7.20 -10.41
C VAL A 86 9.54 -6.18 -10.56
N ILE A 87 9.21 -5.44 -9.48
CA ILE A 87 8.14 -4.45 -9.46
C ILE A 87 8.45 -3.30 -10.41
N ALA A 88 9.66 -2.75 -10.34
CA ALA A 88 10.09 -1.67 -11.23
C ALA A 88 10.00 -2.08 -12.70
N GLY A 89 10.44 -3.29 -13.04
CA GLY A 89 10.35 -3.81 -14.41
C GLY A 89 8.91 -3.98 -14.91
N VAL A 90 7.97 -4.37 -14.04
CA VAL A 90 6.55 -4.41 -14.41
C VAL A 90 6.01 -3.01 -14.66
N LEU A 91 6.27 -2.06 -13.76
CA LEU A 91 5.81 -0.68 -13.89
C LEU A 91 6.35 -0.02 -15.17
N GLU A 92 7.62 -0.22 -15.50
CA GLU A 92 8.22 0.27 -16.75
C GLU A 92 7.52 -0.29 -17.99
N ARG A 93 7.23 -1.60 -18.02
CA ARG A 93 6.49 -2.22 -19.14
C ARG A 93 5.08 -1.64 -19.32
N HIS A 94 4.47 -1.16 -18.23
CA HIS A 94 3.16 -0.51 -18.25
C HIS A 94 3.22 1.01 -18.44
N GLY A 95 4.39 1.55 -18.80
CA GLY A 95 4.56 2.95 -19.22
C GLY A 95 4.74 3.95 -18.07
N PHE A 96 5.06 3.48 -16.87
CA PHE A 96 5.45 4.36 -15.78
C PHE A 96 6.89 4.85 -15.95
N GLN A 97 7.15 6.08 -15.53
CA GLN A 97 8.50 6.59 -15.30
C GLN A 97 8.93 6.12 -13.92
N VAL A 98 9.97 5.30 -13.86
CA VAL A 98 10.40 4.61 -12.63
C VAL A 98 11.75 5.12 -12.16
N GLU A 99 11.83 5.49 -10.89
CA GLU A 99 13.04 5.81 -10.14
C GLU A 99 13.28 4.75 -9.08
N ARG A 100 14.44 4.08 -9.13
CA ARG A 100 14.89 3.13 -8.11
C ARG A 100 15.79 3.84 -7.11
N GLY A 101 15.68 3.51 -5.82
CA GLY A 101 16.45 4.13 -4.76
C GLY A 101 16.02 5.58 -4.47
N ALA A 102 14.75 5.88 -4.70
CA ALA A 102 14.19 7.22 -4.46
C ALA A 102 14.30 7.61 -2.98
N HIS A 103 14.42 8.92 -2.74
CA HIS A 103 14.45 9.51 -1.40
C HIS A 103 15.53 8.96 -0.45
N GLY A 104 16.61 8.39 -1.00
CA GLY A 104 17.74 7.88 -0.22
C GLY A 104 17.53 6.48 0.39
N VAL A 105 16.47 5.77 0.02
CA VAL A 105 16.24 4.36 0.36
C VAL A 105 16.60 3.52 -0.86
N SER A 106 17.69 2.74 -0.78
CA SER A 106 18.28 2.01 -1.92
C SER A 106 17.32 1.05 -2.60
N THR A 107 16.41 0.45 -1.85
CA THR A 107 15.43 -0.53 -2.31
C THR A 107 14.06 0.06 -2.66
N SER A 108 13.84 1.38 -2.48
CA SER A 108 12.56 2.00 -2.81
C SER A 108 12.32 2.09 -4.32
N VAL A 109 11.05 2.13 -4.69
CA VAL A 109 10.58 2.42 -6.04
C VAL A 109 9.64 3.61 -6.00
N ARG A 110 9.92 4.62 -6.82
CA ARG A 110 8.97 5.69 -7.13
C ARG A 110 8.59 5.57 -8.59
N ALA A 111 7.31 5.51 -8.87
CA ALA A 111 6.80 5.41 -10.22
C ALA A 111 5.73 6.46 -10.47
N GLU A 112 5.81 7.12 -11.61
CA GLU A 112 4.87 8.16 -12.01
C GLU A 112 4.28 7.85 -13.37
N TRP A 113 3.00 8.11 -13.49
CA TRP A 113 2.28 8.06 -14.75
C TRP A 113 1.33 9.27 -14.83
N SER A 114 1.21 9.82 -16.01
CA SER A 114 0.28 10.93 -16.28
C SER A 114 -0.47 10.68 -17.58
N SER A 115 -1.74 11.06 -17.60
CA SER A 115 -2.49 11.10 -18.86
C SER A 115 -1.93 12.18 -19.81
N ALA A 116 -2.20 12.06 -21.09
CA ALA A 116 -1.70 13.01 -22.10
C ALA A 116 -2.27 14.43 -21.92
N ASP A 117 -3.44 14.54 -21.31
CA ASP A 117 -4.15 15.78 -21.01
C ASP A 117 -3.98 16.25 -19.55
N TYR A 118 -3.02 15.66 -18.80
CA TYR A 118 -2.80 16.03 -17.41
C TYR A 118 -2.30 17.47 -17.28
N ASP A 119 -2.99 18.25 -16.45
CA ASP A 119 -2.63 19.59 -16.04
C ASP A 119 -2.66 19.68 -14.50
N SER A 120 -1.50 19.87 -13.90
CA SER A 120 -1.34 19.92 -12.43
C SER A 120 -2.09 21.09 -11.76
N THR A 121 -2.56 22.07 -12.54
CA THR A 121 -3.32 23.21 -12.00
C THR A 121 -4.81 22.90 -11.80
N VAL A 122 -5.33 21.89 -12.50
CA VAL A 122 -6.75 21.51 -12.47
C VAL A 122 -7.00 20.04 -12.13
N HIS A 123 -6.02 19.16 -12.34
CA HIS A 123 -6.15 17.74 -12.06
C HIS A 123 -5.44 17.35 -10.77
N PRO A 124 -6.08 16.54 -9.91
CA PRO A 124 -5.44 16.05 -8.69
C PRO A 124 -4.36 15.02 -9.01
N THR A 125 -3.35 14.94 -8.14
CA THR A 125 -2.43 13.82 -8.11
C THR A 125 -2.90 12.81 -7.08
N VAL A 126 -2.93 11.54 -7.44
CA VAL A 126 -3.24 10.42 -6.54
C VAL A 126 -1.97 9.64 -6.28
N ALA A 127 -1.66 9.39 -5.01
CA ALA A 127 -0.54 8.55 -4.60
C ALA A 127 -1.04 7.22 -4.05
N VAL A 128 -0.37 6.13 -4.42
CA VAL A 128 -0.56 4.80 -3.86
C VAL A 128 0.73 4.41 -3.14
N LEU A 129 0.61 4.02 -1.88
CA LEU A 129 1.71 3.50 -1.08
C LEU A 129 1.56 1.99 -0.95
N ALA A 130 2.65 1.27 -1.17
CA ALA A 130 2.69 -0.18 -1.05
C ALA A 130 4.03 -0.61 -0.45
N GLU A 131 4.01 -1.66 0.34
CA GLU A 131 5.15 -2.31 0.95
C GLU A 131 5.33 -3.69 0.30
N TYR A 132 6.58 -4.16 0.21
CA TYR A 132 6.92 -5.44 -0.45
C TYR A 132 8.03 -6.21 0.27
N ASP A 133 8.36 -5.78 1.48
CA ASP A 133 9.28 -6.50 2.38
C ASP A 133 8.62 -7.72 3.01
N ALA A 134 9.42 -8.73 3.27
CA ALA A 134 9.04 -9.89 4.05
C ALA A 134 9.25 -9.63 5.54
N LEU A 135 8.38 -10.19 6.38
CA LEU A 135 8.57 -10.13 7.83
C LEU A 135 9.62 -11.16 8.28
N PRO A 136 10.49 -10.83 9.26
CA PRO A 136 11.47 -11.76 9.77
C PRO A 136 10.84 -13.05 10.31
N GLY A 137 11.36 -14.20 9.86
CA GLY A 137 10.97 -15.51 10.38
C GLY A 137 9.72 -16.12 9.75
N ILE A 138 9.29 -15.60 8.62
CA ILE A 138 8.23 -16.20 7.81
C ILE A 138 8.85 -17.06 6.71
#